data_e6e1375acfa7c50e3172091a9edbee71
#
_entry.id   e6e1375acfa7c50e3172091a9edbee71
#
_cell.length_a   1.000
_cell.length_b   1.000
_cell.length_c   1.000
_cell.angle_alpha   90.00
_cell.angle_beta   90.00
_cell.angle_gamma   90.00
#
_symmetry.space_group_name_H-M   'P 1'
#
loop_
_entity.id
_entity.type
_entity.pdbx_description
1 polymer ?
#
loop_
_entity_poly.entity_id
_entity_poly.type
_entity_poly.pdbx_seq_one_letter_code
_entity_poly.pdbx_strand_id
1 'polypeptide(L)'
;MKIQIIPCLQDNYSYLIIDEVNNIACVVDPSEADPVIEFLENNKIKLKFILNTHHHYDHVGGNQKLKEKYGASVVGYKGDKERIPEIDILLNDQETWIHKNFEAKIIYIPGHTLGHICFYFYKEESVFTG
;
A
#
# COMPACT_ATOMS: atom_id res chain seq x y z
N MET A 1 10.77 12.23 -2.13
CA MET A 1 10.02 10.95 -2.31
C MET A 1 9.73 10.70 -3.77
N LYS A 2 9.79 9.47 -4.20
CA LYS A 2 9.54 9.07 -5.59
C LYS A 2 8.36 8.13 -5.65
N ILE A 3 7.47 8.31 -6.65
CA ILE A 3 6.33 7.43 -6.90
C ILE A 3 6.58 6.69 -8.19
N GLN A 4 6.51 5.36 -8.16
CA GLN A 4 6.70 4.49 -9.32
C GLN A 4 5.44 3.68 -9.56
N ILE A 5 4.95 3.72 -10.80
CA ILE A 5 3.77 2.94 -11.20
C ILE A 5 4.24 1.55 -11.64
N ILE A 6 3.60 0.51 -11.10
CA ILE A 6 3.89 -0.88 -11.45
C ILE A 6 2.63 -1.48 -12.10
N PRO A 7 2.63 -1.74 -13.41
CA PRO A 7 1.51 -2.44 -14.04
C PRO A 7 1.40 -3.87 -13.52
N CYS A 8 0.17 -4.25 -13.15
CA CYS A 8 -0.15 -5.58 -12.64
C CYS A 8 -1.39 -6.11 -13.37
N LEU A 9 -1.47 -7.43 -13.55
CA LEU A 9 -2.58 -8.07 -14.28
C LEU A 9 -2.75 -7.40 -15.66
N GLN A 10 -3.95 -7.35 -16.22
CA GLN A 10 -4.19 -6.70 -17.51
C GLN A 10 -4.46 -5.21 -17.38
N ASP A 11 -5.23 -4.82 -16.36
CA ASP A 11 -5.77 -3.47 -16.23
C ASP A 11 -5.51 -2.82 -14.87
N ASN A 12 -4.64 -3.39 -14.04
CA ASN A 12 -4.41 -2.89 -12.70
C ASN A 12 -3.05 -2.22 -12.57
N TYR A 13 -2.97 -1.24 -11.68
CA TYR A 13 -1.72 -0.57 -11.34
C TYR A 13 -1.50 -0.61 -9.84
N SER A 14 -0.28 -0.97 -9.45
CA SER A 14 0.18 -0.81 -8.08
C SER A 14 1.15 0.36 -8.05
N TYR A 15 1.24 1.02 -6.92
CA TYR A 15 2.10 2.20 -6.79
C TYR A 15 3.13 1.96 -5.71
N LEU A 16 4.41 2.20 -6.04
CA LEU A 16 5.48 2.21 -5.05
C LEU A 16 5.76 3.64 -4.65
N ILE A 17 5.76 3.89 -3.35
CA ILE A 17 6.15 5.17 -2.78
C ILE A 17 7.52 4.95 -2.15
N ILE A 18 8.55 5.57 -2.70
CA ILE A 18 9.94 5.28 -2.35
C ILE A 18 10.52 6.42 -1.52
N ASP A 19 10.98 6.08 -0.33
CA ASP A 19 11.78 6.97 0.51
C ASP A 19 13.24 6.74 0.15
N GLU A 20 13.78 7.61 -0.69
CA GLU A 20 15.14 7.46 -1.22
C GLU A 20 16.21 7.67 -0.15
N VAL A 21 15.91 8.45 0.88
CA VAL A 21 16.84 8.72 1.97
C VAL A 21 17.09 7.45 2.81
N ASN A 22 16.01 6.72 3.13
CA ASN A 22 16.09 5.52 3.94
C ASN A 22 16.13 4.23 3.12
N ASN A 23 16.01 4.32 1.81
CA ASN A 23 16.00 3.20 0.86
C ASN A 23 14.93 2.16 1.19
N ILE A 24 13.74 2.63 1.52
CA ILE A 24 12.57 1.80 1.82
C ILE A 24 11.39 2.24 0.98
N ALA A 25 10.41 1.35 0.81
CA ALA A 25 9.23 1.65 0.02
C ALA A 25 7.96 1.14 0.70
N CYS A 26 6.85 1.78 0.34
CA CYS A 26 5.51 1.26 0.54
C CYS A 26 4.96 0.86 -0.82
N VAL A 27 4.15 -0.20 -0.88
CA VAL A 27 3.39 -0.51 -2.09
C VAL A 27 1.91 -0.34 -1.80
N VAL A 28 1.19 0.32 -2.71
CA VAL A 28 -0.26 0.53 -2.59
C VAL A 28 -0.97 -0.48 -3.48
N ASP A 29 -1.86 -1.26 -2.88
CA ASP A 29 -2.74 -2.22 -3.56
C ASP A 29 -2.00 -3.15 -4.53
N PRO A 30 -1.10 -4.00 -4.04
CA PRO A 30 -0.37 -4.93 -4.91
C PRO A 30 -1.27 -6.06 -5.40
N SER A 31 -1.75 -5.95 -6.64
CA SER A 31 -2.58 -6.99 -7.27
C SER A 31 -1.81 -8.29 -7.44
N GLU A 32 -0.52 -8.17 -7.79
CA GLU A 32 0.40 -9.29 -7.93
C GLU A 32 1.71 -8.95 -7.24
N ALA A 33 2.38 -9.97 -6.68
CA ALA A 33 3.66 -9.76 -6.01
C ALA A 33 4.83 -9.66 -6.99
N ASP A 34 4.85 -10.49 -8.04
CA ASP A 34 6.02 -10.65 -8.90
C ASP A 34 6.49 -9.36 -9.60
N PRO A 35 5.63 -8.54 -10.21
CA PRO A 35 6.08 -7.28 -10.80
C PRO A 35 6.69 -6.31 -9.78
N VAL A 36 6.14 -6.31 -8.56
CA VAL A 36 6.64 -5.47 -7.48
C VAL A 36 8.02 -5.95 -7.03
N ILE A 37 8.17 -7.26 -6.85
CA ILE A 37 9.45 -7.88 -6.45
C ILE A 37 10.53 -7.57 -7.49
N GLU A 38 10.21 -7.72 -8.77
CA GLU A 38 11.17 -7.48 -9.84
C GLU A 38 11.72 -6.05 -9.77
N PHE A 39 10.84 -5.05 -9.62
CA PHE A 39 11.28 -3.67 -9.51
C PHE A 39 12.14 -3.44 -8.26
N LEU A 40 11.70 -3.95 -7.11
CA LEU A 40 12.41 -3.75 -5.84
C LEU A 40 13.81 -4.38 -5.89
N GLU A 41 13.94 -5.59 -6.42
CA GLU A 41 15.22 -6.30 -6.51
C GLU A 41 16.16 -5.62 -7.51
N ASN A 42 15.65 -5.19 -8.65
CA ASN A 42 16.45 -4.51 -9.66
C ASN A 42 16.99 -3.16 -9.17
N ASN A 43 16.28 -2.50 -8.26
CA ASN A 43 16.65 -1.21 -7.71
C ASN A 43 17.21 -1.28 -6.29
N LYS A 44 17.33 -2.47 -5.72
CA LYS A 44 17.87 -2.73 -4.38
C LYS A 44 17.15 -1.90 -3.30
N ILE A 45 15.82 -1.89 -3.37
CA ILE A 45 14.95 -1.18 -2.43
C ILE A 45 14.27 -2.20 -1.53
N LYS A 46 14.16 -1.91 -0.23
CA LYS A 46 13.50 -2.78 0.73
C LYS A 46 12.04 -2.37 0.92
N LEU A 47 11.14 -3.32 0.73
CA LEU A 47 9.71 -3.07 0.99
C LEU A 47 9.44 -3.11 2.49
N LYS A 48 8.84 -2.04 3.02
CA LYS A 48 8.57 -1.92 4.45
C LYS A 48 7.09 -2.07 4.77
N PHE A 49 6.20 -1.54 3.92
CA PHE A 49 4.76 -1.54 4.16
C PHE A 49 3.98 -1.87 2.90
N ILE A 50 2.84 -2.52 3.11
CA ILE A 50 1.83 -2.76 2.07
C ILE A 50 0.59 -1.97 2.51
N LEU A 51 0.17 -0.99 1.69
CA LEU A 51 -0.97 -0.13 2.00
C LEU A 51 -2.16 -0.58 1.16
N ASN A 52 -3.22 -1.06 1.80
CA ASN A 52 -4.42 -1.48 1.10
C ASN A 52 -5.55 -0.46 1.25
N THR A 53 -6.09 0.02 0.14
CA THR A 53 -7.23 0.94 0.14
C THR A 53 -8.52 0.21 0.47
N HIS A 54 -8.66 -1.04 0.02
CA HIS A 54 -9.83 -1.88 0.30
C HIS A 54 -9.45 -3.36 0.11
N HIS A 55 -10.43 -4.27 0.28
CA HIS A 55 -10.17 -5.70 0.36
C HIS A 55 -10.36 -6.49 -0.94
N HIS A 56 -10.73 -5.85 -2.04
CA HIS A 56 -10.96 -6.58 -3.30
C HIS A 56 -9.70 -7.32 -3.74
N TYR A 57 -9.88 -8.51 -4.32
CA TYR A 57 -8.80 -9.40 -4.73
C TYR A 57 -7.72 -8.70 -5.58
N ASP A 58 -8.15 -7.88 -6.52
CA ASP A 58 -7.24 -7.17 -7.42
C ASP A 58 -6.43 -6.05 -6.74
N HIS A 59 -6.62 -5.86 -5.43
CA HIS A 59 -5.88 -4.86 -4.63
C HIS A 59 -5.09 -5.49 -3.49
N VAL A 60 -5.33 -6.76 -3.16
CA VAL A 60 -4.66 -7.46 -2.06
C VAL A 60 -3.95 -8.75 -2.50
N GLY A 61 -4.02 -9.10 -3.77
CA GLY A 61 -3.53 -10.37 -4.28
C GLY A 61 -2.05 -10.65 -4.02
N GLY A 62 -1.23 -9.62 -3.91
CA GLY A 62 0.20 -9.76 -3.65
C GLY A 62 0.60 -9.71 -2.18
N ASN A 63 -0.34 -9.46 -1.27
CA ASN A 63 -0.02 -9.21 0.14
C ASN A 63 0.82 -10.31 0.79
N GLN A 64 0.36 -11.55 0.71
CA GLN A 64 1.00 -12.67 1.41
C GLN A 64 2.44 -12.90 0.95
N LYS A 65 2.65 -12.97 -0.35
CA LYS A 65 3.98 -13.23 -0.91
C LYS A 65 4.97 -12.10 -0.60
N LEU A 66 4.51 -10.85 -0.68
CA LEU A 66 5.35 -9.71 -0.36
C LEU A 66 5.68 -9.66 1.13
N LYS A 67 4.71 -9.97 1.98
CA LYS A 67 4.92 -10.03 3.42
C LYS A 67 5.93 -11.12 3.78
N GLU A 68 5.80 -12.30 3.20
CA GLU A 68 6.72 -13.41 3.45
C GLU A 68 8.14 -13.09 3.01
N LYS A 69 8.29 -12.45 1.85
CA LYS A 69 9.62 -12.16 1.30
C LYS A 69 10.32 -11.02 2.03
N TYR A 70 9.61 -9.94 2.38
CA TYR A 70 10.23 -8.72 2.92
C TYR A 70 9.97 -8.50 4.40
N GLY A 71 9.07 -9.25 5.00
CA GLY A 71 8.62 -8.96 6.36
C GLY A 71 7.84 -7.66 6.45
N ALA A 72 7.22 -7.24 5.33
CA ALA A 72 6.48 -5.99 5.28
C ALA A 72 5.20 -6.05 6.10
N SER A 73 4.84 -4.92 6.73
CA SER A 73 3.59 -4.81 7.48
C SER A 73 2.45 -4.38 6.58
N VAL A 74 1.30 -5.03 6.72
CA VAL A 74 0.09 -4.70 5.95
C VAL A 74 -0.71 -3.66 6.72
N VAL A 75 -1.00 -2.53 6.07
CA VAL A 75 -1.68 -1.37 6.64
C VAL A 75 -3.02 -1.20 5.94
N GLY A 76 -4.10 -1.07 6.70
CA GLY A 76 -5.41 -0.89 6.11
C GLY A 76 -6.44 -0.38 7.11
N TYR A 77 -7.70 -0.27 6.64
CA TYR A 77 -8.79 0.23 7.45
C TYR A 77 -9.16 -0.74 8.56
N LYS A 78 -9.34 -0.23 9.77
CA LYS A 78 -9.71 -1.04 10.94
C LYS A 78 -10.99 -1.85 10.70
N GLY A 79 -11.98 -1.27 10.00
CA GLY A 79 -13.23 -1.95 9.68
C GLY A 79 -13.07 -3.14 8.73
N ASP A 80 -11.92 -3.27 8.06
CA ASP A 80 -11.61 -4.38 7.16
C ASP A 80 -10.70 -5.43 7.78
N LYS A 81 -10.57 -5.44 9.08
CA LYS A 81 -9.69 -6.37 9.81
C LYS A 81 -9.90 -7.83 9.39
N GLU A 82 -11.15 -8.22 9.18
CA GLU A 82 -11.48 -9.61 8.81
C GLU A 82 -11.40 -9.87 7.30
N ARG A 83 -11.27 -8.83 6.48
CA ARG A 83 -11.34 -8.95 5.01
C ARG A 83 -9.99 -8.79 4.33
N ILE A 84 -9.08 -8.01 4.90
CA ILE A 84 -7.74 -7.82 4.33
C ILE A 84 -6.81 -8.90 4.86
N PRO A 85 -6.20 -9.72 3.96
CA PRO A 85 -5.30 -10.79 4.41
C PRO A 85 -4.08 -10.24 5.15
N GLU A 86 -3.79 -10.84 6.31
CA GLU A 86 -2.54 -10.57 7.04
C GLU A 86 -2.39 -9.12 7.55
N ILE A 87 -3.51 -8.40 7.77
CA ILE A 87 -3.44 -7.01 8.20
C ILE A 87 -2.75 -6.87 9.56
N ASP A 88 -1.80 -5.94 9.65
CA ASP A 88 -0.99 -5.70 10.86
C ASP A 88 -1.31 -4.37 11.52
N ILE A 89 -1.50 -3.31 10.74
CA ILE A 89 -1.71 -1.95 11.22
C ILE A 89 -3.10 -1.50 10.82
N LEU A 90 -3.93 -1.19 11.82
CA LEU A 90 -5.33 -0.84 11.64
C LEU A 90 -5.50 0.67 11.78
N LEU A 91 -6.03 1.31 10.73
CA LEU A 91 -6.19 2.76 10.69
C LEU A 91 -7.67 3.15 10.62
N ASN A 92 -7.98 4.30 11.23
CA ASN A 92 -9.32 4.88 11.23
C ASN A 92 -9.37 6.12 10.33
N ASP A 93 -10.59 6.54 10.01
CA ASP A 93 -10.83 7.77 9.27
C ASP A 93 -10.21 8.97 9.99
N GLN A 94 -9.62 9.89 9.24
CA GLN A 94 -8.97 11.12 9.70
C GLN A 94 -7.70 10.91 10.53
N GLU A 95 -7.26 9.67 10.71
CA GLU A 95 -5.98 9.37 11.35
C GLU A 95 -4.82 9.74 10.42
N THR A 96 -3.68 10.14 10.99
CA THR A 96 -2.45 10.37 10.21
C THR A 96 -1.49 9.23 10.50
N TRP A 97 -1.05 8.54 9.43
CA TRP A 97 -0.07 7.47 9.54
C TRP A 97 1.30 8.00 9.18
N ILE A 98 2.28 7.78 10.06
CA ILE A 98 3.65 8.28 9.90
C ILE A 98 4.65 7.16 10.13
N HIS A 99 5.61 7.03 9.20
CA HIS A 99 6.80 6.21 9.40
C HIS A 99 7.94 6.81 8.58
N LYS A 100 9.01 7.26 9.27
CA LYS A 100 10.12 7.94 8.59
C LYS A 100 9.61 9.12 7.78
N ASN A 101 9.89 9.15 6.47
CA ASN A 101 9.41 10.21 5.58
C ASN A 101 8.01 9.94 5.01
N PHE A 102 7.42 8.80 5.31
CA PHE A 102 6.04 8.51 4.91
C PHE A 102 5.09 9.20 5.88
N GLU A 103 4.21 10.02 5.35
CA GLU A 103 3.19 10.71 6.15
C GLU A 103 1.92 10.85 5.32
N ALA A 104 0.88 10.14 5.73
CA ALA A 104 -0.38 10.10 4.98
C ALA A 104 -1.58 10.30 5.90
N LYS A 105 -2.54 11.08 5.44
CA LYS A 105 -3.83 11.20 6.10
C LYS A 105 -4.77 10.14 5.53
N ILE A 106 -5.51 9.49 6.42
CA ILE A 106 -6.45 8.44 6.06
C ILE A 106 -7.84 9.04 5.91
N ILE A 107 -8.46 8.80 4.76
CA ILE A 107 -9.79 9.33 4.46
C ILE A 107 -10.70 8.15 4.13
N TYR A 108 -11.74 7.95 4.92
CA TYR A 108 -12.73 6.90 4.70
C TYR A 108 -13.70 7.35 3.61
N ILE A 109 -13.87 6.52 2.57
CA ILE A 109 -14.79 6.78 1.46
C ILE A 109 -15.67 5.56 1.24
N PRO A 110 -16.82 5.48 1.94
CA PRO A 110 -17.76 4.38 1.74
C PRO A 110 -18.43 4.46 0.36
N GLY A 111 -18.94 3.34 -0.13
CA GLY A 111 -19.70 3.30 -1.37
C GLY A 111 -19.24 2.21 -2.34
N HIS A 112 -17.94 2.09 -2.59
CA HIS A 112 -17.39 1.02 -3.42
C HIS A 112 -17.37 -0.29 -2.62
N THR A 113 -16.90 -0.23 -1.38
CA THR A 113 -17.00 -1.30 -0.39
C THR A 113 -17.30 -0.66 0.96
N LEU A 114 -17.58 -1.49 1.97
CA LEU A 114 -17.81 -0.98 3.34
C LEU A 114 -16.54 -0.47 4.00
N GLY A 115 -15.37 -0.84 3.49
CA GLY A 115 -14.10 -0.52 4.12
C GLY A 115 -13.10 0.25 3.28
N HIS A 116 -13.56 1.03 2.31
CA HIS A 116 -12.67 1.74 1.39
C HIS A 116 -12.10 3.01 2.04
N ILE A 117 -10.76 3.14 2.00
CA ILE A 117 -10.06 4.35 2.45
C ILE A 117 -9.12 4.84 1.37
N CYS A 118 -8.78 6.13 1.44
CA CYS A 118 -7.73 6.74 0.63
C CYS A 118 -6.51 7.00 1.50
N PHE A 119 -5.33 6.90 0.91
CA PHE A 119 -4.08 7.34 1.53
C PHE A 119 -3.68 8.67 0.88
N TYR A 120 -3.78 9.77 1.62
CA TYR A 120 -3.42 11.08 1.12
C TYR A 120 -2.05 11.49 1.65
N PHE A 121 -1.04 11.37 0.80
CA PHE A 121 0.33 11.83 1.09
C PHE A 121 0.41 13.32 0.75
N TYR A 122 -0.02 14.15 1.68
CA TYR A 122 -0.25 15.57 1.41
C TYR A 122 1.04 16.35 1.11
N LYS A 123 2.19 15.93 1.63
CA LYS A 123 3.46 16.58 1.33
C LYS A 123 3.90 16.35 -0.12
N GLU A 124 3.52 15.21 -0.71
CA GLU A 124 3.77 14.88 -2.10
C GLU A 124 2.61 15.25 -3.02
N GLU A 125 1.54 15.83 -2.47
CA GLU A 125 0.31 16.17 -3.19
C GLU A 125 -0.25 14.98 -3.97
N SER A 126 -0.19 13.79 -3.37
CA SER A 126 -0.60 12.53 -4.02
C SER A 126 -1.63 11.80 -3.17
N VAL A 127 -2.73 11.36 -3.83
CA VAL A 127 -3.77 10.59 -3.17
C VAL A 127 -3.96 9.26 -3.89
N PHE A 128 -4.05 8.18 -3.11
CA PHE A 128 -4.27 6.82 -3.64
C PHE A 128 -5.66 6.38 -3.22
N THR A 129 -6.54 6.27 -4.21
CA THR A 129 -7.98 6.03 -4.00
C THR A 129 -8.41 4.58 -4.26
N GLY A 130 -7.53 3.78 -4.81
CA GLY A 130 -7.83 2.38 -5.15
C GLY A 130 -8.37 2.13 -6.54
#